data_9160d8a59b5170a600d371beb498414d
#
_entry.id   9160d8a59b5170a600d371beb498414d
#
_cell.length_a   1.000
_cell.length_b   1.000
_cell.length_c   1.000
_cell.angle_alpha   90.00
_cell.angle_beta   90.00
_cell.angle_gamma   90.00
#
_symmetry.space_group_name_H-M   'P 1'
#
loop_
_entity.id
_entity.type
_entity.pdbx_description
1 polymer ?
#
loop_
_entity_poly.entity_id
_entity_poly.type
_entity_poly.pdbx_seq_one_letter_code
_entity_poly.pdbx_strand_id
1 'polypeptide(L)'
;MKIVRATTMILFGVLPAFVFFWWMFQGCRFAYLPNPQVIDWGIPQWGRPVVNVALVCFYGAVHSALAQAGAPRPFFMVVAGLTSLGVIVAWQPTEGGLWRIGEDTLSWVVGLAQFLGWLIIQAWCGTQLGFGKFLGWENEDLELVVTGPYCVVRHPMHFILLWNLTVTPAMTADRLAMLIGVCLYLFCGGIAAEEARMGEEFGDEWRAYKANVPMLIPRWW
;
A
#
# COMPACT_ATOMS: atom_id res chain seq x y z
N MET A 1 29.99 4.50 1.41
CA MET A 1 28.92 3.69 2.00
C MET A 1 27.52 4.35 1.96
N LYS A 2 27.30 5.60 2.42
CA LYS A 2 25.97 6.25 2.43
C LYS A 2 25.33 6.36 1.03
N ILE A 3 26.09 6.75 0.00
CA ILE A 3 25.61 6.88 -1.39
C ILE A 3 25.13 5.53 -1.93
N VAL A 4 25.93 4.46 -1.78
CA VAL A 4 25.57 3.11 -2.24
C VAL A 4 24.28 2.64 -1.55
N ARG A 5 24.17 2.81 -0.24
CA ARG A 5 22.95 2.49 0.51
C ARG A 5 21.73 3.24 -0.02
N ALA A 6 21.84 4.57 -0.19
CA ALA A 6 20.76 5.39 -0.73
C ALA A 6 20.35 4.97 -2.14
N THR A 7 21.32 4.74 -3.04
CA THR A 7 21.08 4.29 -4.42
C THR A 7 20.36 2.94 -4.44
N THR A 8 20.81 1.98 -3.64
CA THR A 8 20.18 0.64 -3.55
C THR A 8 18.72 0.75 -3.08
N MET A 9 18.46 1.57 -2.07
CA MET A 9 17.10 1.76 -1.55
C MET A 9 16.19 2.46 -2.54
N ILE A 10 16.69 3.45 -3.28
CA ILE A 10 15.91 4.12 -4.33
C ILE A 10 15.58 3.12 -5.45
N LEU A 11 16.56 2.41 -5.97
CA LEU A 11 16.39 1.52 -7.12
C LEU A 11 15.55 0.27 -6.80
N PHE A 12 15.74 -0.34 -5.63
CA PHE A 12 15.12 -1.62 -5.28
C PHE A 12 13.99 -1.51 -4.24
N GLY A 13 13.81 -0.37 -3.62
CA GLY A 13 12.74 -0.12 -2.66
C GLY A 13 11.74 0.92 -3.15
N VAL A 14 12.16 2.19 -3.23
CA VAL A 14 11.25 3.31 -3.50
C VAL A 14 10.66 3.25 -4.91
N LEU A 15 11.52 3.04 -5.94
CA LEU A 15 11.06 3.01 -7.33
C LEU A 15 10.11 1.82 -7.61
N PRO A 16 10.39 0.58 -7.18
CA PRO A 16 9.44 -0.52 -7.31
C PRO A 16 8.11 -0.26 -6.60
N ALA A 17 8.13 0.29 -5.39
CA ALA A 17 6.90 0.65 -4.68
C ALA A 17 6.09 1.70 -5.46
N PHE A 18 6.76 2.73 -6.02
CA PHE A 18 6.12 3.73 -6.84
C PHE A 18 5.48 3.14 -8.10
N VAL A 19 6.19 2.24 -8.80
CA VAL A 19 5.67 1.52 -9.97
C VAL A 19 4.47 0.66 -9.60
N PHE A 20 4.51 -0.03 -8.44
CA PHE A 20 3.41 -0.85 -7.95
C PHE A 20 2.16 -0.02 -7.68
N PHE A 21 2.27 1.09 -6.96
CA PHE A 21 1.12 1.95 -6.69
C PHE A 21 0.57 2.60 -7.96
N TRP A 22 1.45 3.06 -8.86
CA TRP A 22 1.02 3.58 -10.16
C TRP A 22 0.24 2.53 -10.96
N TRP A 23 0.76 1.31 -11.07
CA TRP A 23 0.11 0.19 -11.73
C TRP A 23 -1.26 -0.14 -11.07
N MET A 24 -1.32 -0.16 -9.75
CA MET A 24 -2.56 -0.39 -9.00
C MET A 24 -3.61 0.69 -9.31
N PHE A 25 -3.23 1.97 -9.37
CA PHE A 25 -4.14 3.06 -9.71
C PHE A 25 -4.58 3.02 -11.17
N GLN A 26 -3.81 2.45 -12.06
CA GLN A 26 -4.22 2.15 -13.43
C GLN A 26 -5.17 0.95 -13.54
N GLY A 27 -5.67 0.42 -12.44
CA GLY A 27 -6.58 -0.73 -12.40
C GLY A 27 -5.88 -2.08 -12.59
N CYS A 28 -4.66 -2.19 -12.08
CA CYS A 28 -3.80 -3.36 -12.20
C CYS A 28 -3.42 -3.69 -13.66
N ARG A 29 -3.30 -2.67 -14.50
CA ARG A 29 -2.87 -2.77 -15.90
C ARG A 29 -2.00 -1.56 -16.25
N PHE A 30 -1.05 -1.75 -17.15
CA PHE A 30 -0.33 -0.64 -17.77
C PHE A 30 -1.06 -0.27 -19.07
N ALA A 31 -1.83 0.80 -19.08
CA ALA A 31 -2.70 1.16 -20.19
C ALA A 31 -1.98 1.43 -21.53
N TYR A 32 -0.68 1.75 -21.46
CA TYR A 32 0.13 2.05 -22.66
C TYR A 32 1.19 0.99 -22.98
N LEU A 33 1.35 -0.02 -22.16
CA LEU A 33 2.21 -1.13 -22.51
C LEU A 33 1.33 -2.25 -23.07
N PRO A 34 1.69 -2.84 -24.24
CA PRO A 34 1.07 -4.08 -24.64
C PRO A 34 1.19 -5.01 -23.45
N ASN A 35 0.04 -5.44 -22.93
CA ASN A 35 -0.11 -6.19 -21.68
C ASN A 35 1.09 -7.13 -21.51
N PRO A 36 2.08 -6.85 -20.67
CA PRO A 36 3.12 -7.79 -20.41
C PRO A 36 2.44 -8.89 -19.59
N GLN A 37 1.85 -9.85 -20.25
CA GLN A 37 1.54 -11.14 -19.66
C GLN A 37 2.89 -11.74 -19.33
N VAL A 38 3.42 -11.37 -18.16
CA VAL A 38 4.77 -11.73 -17.84
C VAL A 38 4.83 -13.24 -17.59
N ILE A 39 3.79 -13.81 -16.99
CA ILE A 39 3.67 -15.27 -16.81
C ILE A 39 2.18 -15.64 -16.86
N ASP A 40 1.73 -16.35 -17.91
CA ASP A 40 0.44 -17.03 -17.90
C ASP A 40 0.61 -18.40 -17.24
N TRP A 41 -0.02 -18.57 -16.07
CA TRP A 41 0.03 -19.84 -15.33
C TRP A 41 -0.98 -20.86 -15.81
N GLY A 42 -1.68 -20.59 -16.93
CA GLY A 42 -2.72 -21.47 -17.45
C GLY A 42 -3.97 -21.56 -16.56
N ILE A 43 -4.14 -20.57 -15.66
CA ILE A 43 -5.25 -20.55 -14.70
C ILE A 43 -6.53 -20.13 -15.45
N PRO A 44 -7.63 -20.88 -15.29
CA PRO A 44 -8.90 -20.51 -15.89
C PRO A 44 -9.40 -19.17 -15.33
N GLN A 45 -10.15 -18.39 -16.12
CA GLN A 45 -10.58 -17.03 -15.79
C GLN A 45 -11.24 -16.92 -14.40
N TRP A 46 -12.05 -17.90 -13.97
CA TRP A 46 -12.68 -17.89 -12.67
C TRP A 46 -11.70 -18.07 -11.49
N GLY A 47 -10.54 -18.69 -11.71
CA GLY A 47 -9.52 -18.93 -10.70
C GLY A 47 -8.53 -17.74 -10.52
N ARG A 48 -8.38 -16.90 -11.55
CA ARG A 48 -7.43 -15.79 -11.55
C ARG A 48 -7.65 -14.77 -10.42
N PRO A 49 -8.90 -14.34 -10.10
CA PRO A 49 -9.12 -13.43 -8.97
C PRO A 49 -8.66 -14.01 -7.64
N VAL A 50 -8.82 -15.31 -7.43
CA VAL A 50 -8.38 -16.00 -6.20
C VAL A 50 -6.86 -15.95 -6.05
N VAL A 51 -6.13 -16.20 -7.15
CA VAL A 51 -4.66 -16.09 -7.18
C VAL A 51 -4.23 -14.66 -6.91
N ASN A 52 -4.88 -13.68 -7.54
CA ASN A 52 -4.56 -12.27 -7.36
C ASN A 52 -4.78 -11.81 -5.90
N VAL A 53 -5.88 -12.23 -5.28
CA VAL A 53 -6.12 -11.99 -3.84
C VAL A 53 -5.02 -12.63 -2.98
N ALA A 54 -4.63 -13.87 -3.28
CA ALA A 54 -3.57 -14.56 -2.55
C ALA A 54 -2.20 -13.85 -2.71
N LEU A 55 -1.87 -13.33 -3.89
CA LEU A 55 -0.65 -12.55 -4.12
C LEU A 55 -0.62 -11.28 -3.28
N VAL A 56 -1.74 -10.56 -3.17
CA VAL A 56 -1.83 -9.35 -2.33
C VAL A 56 -1.70 -9.71 -0.85
N CYS A 57 -2.39 -10.75 -0.39
CA CYS A 57 -2.26 -11.24 0.98
C CYS A 57 -0.83 -11.69 1.30
N PHE A 58 -0.16 -12.37 0.37
CA PHE A 58 1.23 -12.77 0.50
C PHE A 58 2.17 -11.55 0.64
N TYR A 59 2.01 -10.55 -0.24
CA TYR A 59 2.76 -9.30 -0.13
C TYR A 59 2.57 -8.65 1.23
N GLY A 60 1.33 -8.52 1.70
CA GLY A 60 1.02 -7.96 3.00
C GLY A 60 1.60 -8.78 4.16
N ALA A 61 1.55 -10.11 4.09
CA ALA A 61 2.11 -11.01 5.10
C ALA A 61 3.63 -10.87 5.20
N VAL A 62 4.34 -10.80 4.06
CA VAL A 62 5.80 -10.55 4.03
C VAL A 62 6.12 -9.20 4.65
N HIS A 63 5.36 -8.16 4.31
CA HIS A 63 5.51 -6.82 4.85
C HIS A 63 5.36 -6.79 6.37
N SER A 64 4.29 -7.41 6.90
CA SER A 64 4.06 -7.51 8.35
C SER A 64 5.09 -8.36 9.07
N ALA A 65 5.51 -9.49 8.48
CA ALA A 65 6.52 -10.36 9.08
C ALA A 65 7.87 -9.64 9.24
N LEU A 66 8.28 -8.87 8.24
CA LEU A 66 9.50 -8.07 8.31
C LEU A 66 9.42 -6.98 9.37
N ALA A 67 8.25 -6.31 9.48
CA ALA A 67 8.02 -5.28 10.50
C ALA A 67 8.06 -5.87 11.92
N GLN A 68 7.40 -7.03 12.13
CA GLN A 68 7.40 -7.73 13.43
C GLN A 68 8.77 -8.28 13.81
N ALA A 69 9.55 -8.73 12.82
CA ALA A 69 10.92 -9.21 13.04
C ALA A 69 11.92 -8.07 13.34
N GLY A 70 11.49 -6.81 13.36
CA GLY A 70 12.38 -5.66 13.54
C GLY A 70 13.44 -5.54 12.44
N ALA A 71 13.09 -5.93 11.20
CA ALA A 71 14.03 -5.92 10.09
C ALA A 71 14.61 -4.51 9.86
N PRO A 72 15.93 -4.37 9.64
CA PRO A 72 16.53 -3.07 9.36
C PRO A 72 15.80 -2.37 8.20
N ARG A 73 15.45 -1.10 8.34
CA ARG A 73 14.64 -0.36 7.37
C ARG A 73 15.12 -0.47 5.91
N PRO A 74 16.44 -0.42 5.60
CA PRO A 74 16.91 -0.62 4.23
C PRO A 74 16.58 -2.00 3.66
N PHE A 75 16.72 -3.05 4.47
CA PHE A 75 16.38 -4.42 4.07
C PHE A 75 14.87 -4.56 3.85
N PHE A 76 14.07 -4.04 4.78
CA PHE A 76 12.62 -3.97 4.67
C PHE A 76 12.18 -3.31 3.35
N MET A 77 12.73 -2.13 3.03
CA MET A 77 12.39 -1.38 1.81
C MET A 77 12.73 -2.16 0.54
N VAL A 78 13.89 -2.80 0.49
CA VAL A 78 14.31 -3.60 -0.67
C VAL A 78 13.39 -4.81 -0.85
N VAL A 79 13.13 -5.56 0.21
CA VAL A 79 12.27 -6.76 0.13
C VAL A 79 10.82 -6.36 -0.22
N ALA A 80 10.28 -5.30 0.39
CA ALA A 80 8.96 -4.79 0.04
C ALA A 80 8.87 -4.35 -1.43
N GLY A 81 9.90 -3.67 -1.94
CA GLY A 81 9.99 -3.28 -3.34
C GLY A 81 10.05 -4.48 -4.29
N LEU A 82 10.90 -5.45 -4.02
CA LEU A 82 11.03 -6.64 -4.86
C LEU A 82 9.76 -7.51 -4.83
N THR A 83 9.14 -7.68 -3.68
CA THR A 83 7.88 -8.43 -3.56
C THR A 83 6.73 -7.71 -4.27
N SER A 84 6.69 -6.38 -4.26
CA SER A 84 5.70 -5.61 -5.02
C SER A 84 5.85 -5.80 -6.55
N LEU A 85 7.07 -5.82 -7.06
CA LEU A 85 7.35 -6.19 -8.46
C LEU A 85 6.94 -7.64 -8.74
N GLY A 86 7.20 -8.56 -7.81
CA GLY A 86 6.77 -9.95 -7.90
C GLY A 86 5.26 -10.08 -8.06
N VAL A 87 4.47 -9.28 -7.34
CA VAL A 87 3.01 -9.24 -7.50
C VAL A 87 2.62 -8.78 -8.91
N ILE A 88 3.25 -7.71 -9.44
CA ILE A 88 2.96 -7.23 -10.79
C ILE A 88 3.23 -8.32 -11.83
N VAL A 89 4.40 -8.96 -11.72
CA VAL A 89 4.87 -10.00 -12.66
C VAL A 89 3.98 -11.26 -12.61
N ALA A 90 3.56 -11.64 -11.41
CA ALA A 90 2.75 -12.85 -11.19
C ALA A 90 1.23 -12.60 -11.38
N TRP A 91 0.80 -11.36 -11.54
CA TRP A 91 -0.60 -11.00 -11.65
C TRP A 91 -1.28 -11.68 -12.83
N GLN A 92 -2.43 -12.27 -12.59
CA GLN A 92 -3.22 -12.95 -13.61
C GLN A 92 -4.39 -12.06 -14.06
N PRO A 93 -4.30 -11.36 -15.19
CA PRO A 93 -5.33 -10.43 -15.66
C PRO A 93 -6.70 -11.10 -15.76
N THR A 94 -7.72 -10.44 -15.20
CA THR A 94 -9.09 -10.93 -15.19
C THR A 94 -9.96 -10.08 -16.11
N GLU A 95 -10.99 -10.69 -16.69
CA GLU A 95 -11.98 -10.00 -17.51
C GLU A 95 -13.18 -9.56 -16.68
N GLY A 96 -13.89 -8.53 -17.17
CA GLY A 96 -15.12 -8.04 -16.57
C GLY A 96 -14.90 -7.02 -15.43
N GLY A 97 -15.99 -6.72 -14.74
CA GLY A 97 -16.04 -5.73 -13.66
C GLY A 97 -17.47 -5.49 -13.20
N LEU A 98 -17.63 -4.67 -12.15
CA LEU A 98 -18.92 -4.34 -11.57
C LEU A 98 -19.56 -3.10 -12.22
N TRP A 99 -18.74 -2.06 -12.48
CA TRP A 99 -19.20 -0.84 -13.15
C TRP A 99 -18.07 -0.14 -13.89
N ARG A 100 -18.48 0.69 -14.87
CA ARG A 100 -17.64 1.70 -15.50
C ARG A 100 -18.51 2.94 -15.72
N ILE A 101 -18.05 4.08 -15.24
CA ILE A 101 -18.73 5.38 -15.36
C ILE A 101 -17.86 6.29 -16.23
N GLY A 102 -18.42 6.80 -17.31
CA GLY A 102 -17.75 7.73 -18.21
C GLY A 102 -16.79 7.07 -19.21
N GLU A 103 -16.15 7.93 -19.98
CA GLU A 103 -15.18 7.55 -21.01
C GLU A 103 -13.79 7.29 -20.39
N ASP A 104 -12.90 6.71 -21.17
CA ASP A 104 -11.53 6.40 -20.74
C ASP A 104 -10.76 7.65 -20.27
N THR A 105 -10.99 8.81 -20.89
CA THR A 105 -10.38 10.08 -20.47
C THR A 105 -10.74 10.47 -19.04
N LEU A 106 -12.00 10.33 -18.63
CA LEU A 106 -12.43 10.61 -17.26
C LEU A 106 -11.75 9.65 -16.26
N SER A 107 -11.67 8.37 -16.60
CA SER A 107 -10.98 7.36 -15.80
C SER A 107 -9.51 7.70 -15.60
N TRP A 108 -8.85 8.24 -16.65
CA TRP A 108 -7.48 8.71 -16.57
C TRP A 108 -7.30 9.91 -15.65
N VAL A 109 -8.15 10.93 -15.82
CA VAL A 109 -8.09 12.15 -14.99
C VAL A 109 -8.31 11.81 -13.51
N VAL A 110 -9.32 10.99 -13.22
CA VAL A 110 -9.59 10.55 -11.84
C VAL A 110 -8.45 9.70 -11.29
N GLY A 111 -7.92 8.76 -12.07
CA GLY A 111 -6.78 7.92 -11.66
C GLY A 111 -5.53 8.76 -11.36
N LEU A 112 -5.24 9.76 -12.18
CA LEU A 112 -4.13 10.68 -11.93
C LEU A 112 -4.37 11.52 -10.66
N ALA A 113 -5.57 12.07 -10.48
CA ALA A 113 -5.93 12.84 -9.28
C ALA A 113 -5.82 12.00 -8.00
N GLN A 114 -6.27 10.75 -8.05
CA GLN A 114 -6.14 9.80 -6.94
C GLN A 114 -4.67 9.49 -6.63
N PHE A 115 -3.86 9.25 -7.65
CA PHE A 115 -2.42 9.01 -7.47
C PHE A 115 -1.70 10.21 -6.87
N LEU A 116 -1.99 11.42 -7.35
CA LEU A 116 -1.44 12.65 -6.77
C LEU A 116 -1.90 12.86 -5.34
N GLY A 117 -3.18 12.62 -5.03
CA GLY A 117 -3.72 12.68 -3.67
C GLY A 117 -3.03 11.67 -2.74
N TRP A 118 -2.78 10.45 -3.22
CA TRP A 118 -2.00 9.46 -2.48
C TRP A 118 -0.57 9.94 -2.21
N LEU A 119 0.13 10.49 -3.22
CA LEU A 119 1.47 11.03 -3.05
C LEU A 119 1.52 12.17 -2.02
N ILE A 120 0.54 13.07 -2.03
CA ILE A 120 0.44 14.17 -1.07
C ILE A 120 0.31 13.63 0.36
N ILE A 121 -0.56 12.64 0.59
CA ILE A 121 -0.73 12.04 1.91
C ILE A 121 0.55 11.30 2.34
N GLN A 122 1.19 10.55 1.44
CA GLN A 122 2.46 9.87 1.74
C GLN A 122 3.55 10.88 2.10
N ALA A 123 3.65 11.96 1.33
CA ALA A 123 4.61 13.03 1.62
C ALA A 123 4.31 13.70 2.97
N TRP A 124 3.04 13.97 3.27
CA TRP A 124 2.66 14.55 4.57
C TRP A 124 2.95 13.60 5.73
N CYS A 125 2.60 12.33 5.62
CA CYS A 125 2.99 11.31 6.61
C CYS A 125 4.52 11.24 6.76
N GLY A 126 5.26 11.25 5.64
CA GLY A 126 6.73 11.24 5.64
C GLY A 126 7.35 12.45 6.32
N THR A 127 6.74 13.66 6.22
CA THR A 127 7.22 14.83 6.97
C THR A 127 7.02 14.69 8.48
N GLN A 128 5.92 14.06 8.92
CA GLN A 128 5.65 13.84 10.34
C GLN A 128 6.58 12.78 10.94
N LEU A 129 6.87 11.73 10.18
CA LEU A 129 7.77 10.64 10.59
C LEU A 129 9.26 10.98 10.43
N GLY A 130 9.58 12.09 9.75
CA GLY A 130 10.92 12.41 9.27
C GLY A 130 11.27 11.63 8.00
N PHE A 131 11.49 12.32 6.88
CA PHE A 131 11.75 11.67 5.59
C PHE A 131 12.94 10.71 5.61
N GLY A 132 14.02 11.05 6.35
CA GLY A 132 15.18 10.19 6.47
C GLY A 132 14.85 8.86 7.15
N LYS A 133 14.09 8.89 8.23
CA LYS A 133 13.58 7.74 8.96
C LYS A 133 12.55 6.96 8.10
N PHE A 134 11.58 7.66 7.52
CA PHE A 134 10.54 7.07 6.68
C PHE A 134 11.12 6.29 5.47
N LEU A 135 12.13 6.84 4.80
CA LEU A 135 12.83 6.22 3.68
C LEU A 135 13.98 5.29 4.13
N GLY A 136 14.28 5.23 5.43
CA GLY A 136 15.32 4.35 5.99
C GLY A 136 16.76 4.81 5.77
N TRP A 137 16.96 6.11 5.52
CA TRP A 137 18.31 6.70 5.41
C TRP A 137 18.91 7.01 6.77
N GLU A 138 18.08 7.27 7.76
CA GLU A 138 18.44 7.54 9.15
C GLU A 138 17.98 6.41 10.06
N ASN A 139 18.58 6.30 11.24
CA ASN A 139 18.12 5.34 12.24
C ASN A 139 16.77 5.76 12.81
N GLU A 140 15.93 4.81 13.11
CA GLU A 140 14.64 5.04 13.75
C GLU A 140 14.88 5.31 15.25
N ASP A 141 14.75 6.58 15.69
CA ASP A 141 14.39 6.85 17.06
C ASP A 141 12.85 6.71 17.12
N LEU A 142 12.39 5.81 17.97
CA LEU A 142 10.99 5.45 18.05
C LEU A 142 10.26 6.53 18.86
N GLU A 143 9.53 7.38 18.16
CA GLU A 143 8.65 8.39 18.74
C GLU A 143 7.23 8.16 18.23
N LEU A 144 6.25 8.22 19.13
CA LEU A 144 4.84 8.13 18.74
C LEU A 144 4.40 9.42 18.02
N VAL A 145 4.17 9.33 16.73
CA VAL A 145 3.70 10.46 15.92
C VAL A 145 2.19 10.55 16.00
N VAL A 146 1.68 11.66 16.54
CA VAL A 146 0.25 11.94 16.73
C VAL A 146 -0.22 13.23 16.04
N THR A 147 0.63 13.81 15.18
CA THR A 147 0.41 15.09 14.50
C THR A 147 0.08 14.91 13.02
N GLY A 148 -0.34 15.98 12.35
CA GLY A 148 -0.68 15.95 10.92
C GLY A 148 -1.83 15.00 10.62
N PRO A 149 -1.71 14.12 9.60
CA PRO A 149 -2.76 13.16 9.27
C PRO A 149 -3.08 12.19 10.42
N TYR A 150 -2.12 11.93 11.30
CA TYR A 150 -2.26 11.02 12.43
C TYR A 150 -3.17 11.56 13.55
N CYS A 151 -3.45 12.87 13.60
CA CYS A 151 -4.45 13.38 14.55
C CYS A 151 -5.89 13.16 14.06
N VAL A 152 -6.08 12.82 12.78
CA VAL A 152 -7.40 12.58 12.16
C VAL A 152 -7.77 11.10 12.22
N VAL A 153 -6.85 10.23 11.82
CA VAL A 153 -6.96 8.77 11.90
C VAL A 153 -5.62 8.16 12.22
N ARG A 154 -5.61 7.01 12.90
CA ARG A 154 -4.35 6.33 13.28
C ARG A 154 -3.60 5.75 12.08
N HIS A 155 -4.32 5.35 11.01
CA HIS A 155 -3.74 4.73 9.81
C HIS A 155 -4.08 5.52 8.54
N PRO A 156 -3.56 6.76 8.37
CA PRO A 156 -3.89 7.62 7.24
C PRO A 156 -3.45 7.04 5.89
N MET A 157 -2.33 6.32 5.86
CA MET A 157 -1.82 5.67 4.63
C MET A 157 -2.74 4.51 4.19
N HIS A 158 -3.29 3.74 5.13
CA HIS A 158 -4.27 2.69 4.81
C HIS A 158 -5.62 3.28 4.42
N PHE A 159 -6.04 4.37 5.06
CA PHE A 159 -7.26 5.09 4.69
C PHE A 159 -7.23 5.54 3.23
N ILE A 160 -6.19 6.27 2.81
CA ILE A 160 -6.10 6.77 1.44
C ILE A 160 -5.97 5.63 0.41
N LEU A 161 -5.31 4.52 0.77
CA LEU A 161 -5.23 3.33 -0.07
C LEU A 161 -6.63 2.72 -0.30
N LEU A 162 -7.38 2.48 0.75
CA LEU A 162 -8.74 1.93 0.67
C LEU A 162 -9.69 2.88 -0.06
N TRP A 163 -9.60 4.18 0.22
CA TRP A 163 -10.35 5.21 -0.49
C TRP A 163 -10.14 5.13 -1.99
N ASN A 164 -8.90 5.07 -2.43
CA ASN A 164 -8.54 5.02 -3.85
C ASN A 164 -8.98 3.72 -4.54
N LEU A 165 -9.00 2.61 -3.82
CA LEU A 165 -9.48 1.33 -4.37
C LEU A 165 -10.99 1.26 -4.47
N THR A 166 -11.73 1.94 -3.58
CA THR A 166 -13.20 1.93 -3.53
C THR A 166 -13.83 3.03 -4.37
N VAL A 167 -13.33 4.27 -4.25
CA VAL A 167 -13.85 5.44 -4.97
C VAL A 167 -13.20 5.51 -6.36
N THR A 168 -13.76 4.80 -7.31
CA THR A 168 -13.20 4.68 -8.66
C THR A 168 -14.26 4.78 -9.75
N PRO A 169 -13.99 5.42 -10.90
CA PRO A 169 -14.91 5.44 -12.03
C PRO A 169 -15.09 4.08 -12.70
N ALA A 170 -14.14 3.15 -12.50
CA ALA A 170 -14.24 1.79 -13.02
C ALA A 170 -13.78 0.76 -12.00
N MET A 171 -14.69 -0.09 -11.55
CA MET A 171 -14.39 -1.26 -10.73
C MET A 171 -14.23 -2.48 -11.62
N THR A 172 -13.03 -2.71 -12.12
CA THR A 172 -12.68 -3.92 -12.86
C THR A 172 -12.55 -5.11 -11.92
N ALA A 173 -12.62 -6.34 -12.46
CA ALA A 173 -12.40 -7.54 -11.66
C ALA A 173 -11.00 -7.58 -11.03
N ASP A 174 -9.98 -7.07 -11.71
CA ASP A 174 -8.62 -6.91 -11.18
C ASP A 174 -8.57 -5.95 -9.98
N ARG A 175 -9.22 -4.79 -10.09
CA ARG A 175 -9.29 -3.81 -8.99
C ARG A 175 -10.09 -4.34 -7.81
N LEU A 176 -11.16 -5.09 -8.06
CA LEU A 176 -11.92 -5.76 -7.02
C LEU A 176 -11.08 -6.82 -6.29
N ALA A 177 -10.33 -7.64 -7.03
CA ALA A 177 -9.41 -8.61 -6.43
C ALA A 177 -8.33 -7.92 -5.57
N MET A 178 -7.75 -6.80 -6.05
CA MET A 178 -6.82 -5.98 -5.27
C MET A 178 -7.49 -5.47 -3.98
N LEU A 179 -8.67 -4.87 -4.08
CA LEU A 179 -9.42 -4.36 -2.92
C LEU A 179 -9.72 -5.47 -1.89
N ILE A 180 -10.19 -6.63 -2.35
CA ILE A 180 -10.48 -7.77 -1.48
C ILE A 180 -9.19 -8.23 -0.78
N GLY A 181 -8.09 -8.39 -1.51
CA GLY A 181 -6.80 -8.79 -0.95
C GLY A 181 -6.27 -7.80 0.09
N VAL A 182 -6.36 -6.50 -0.19
CA VAL A 182 -5.97 -5.44 0.76
C VAL A 182 -6.87 -5.46 2.00
N CYS A 183 -8.20 -5.58 1.84
CA CYS A 183 -9.12 -5.66 2.97
C CYS A 183 -8.83 -6.90 3.83
N LEU A 184 -8.67 -8.08 3.22
CA LEU A 184 -8.35 -9.30 3.95
C LEU A 184 -7.04 -9.14 4.73
N TYR A 185 -5.98 -8.65 4.09
CA TYR A 185 -4.72 -8.42 4.77
C TYR A 185 -4.86 -7.44 5.94
N LEU A 186 -5.43 -6.27 5.72
CA LEU A 186 -5.51 -5.22 6.74
C LEU A 186 -6.37 -5.62 7.93
N PHE A 187 -7.57 -6.17 7.68
CA PHE A 187 -8.54 -6.45 8.74
C PHE A 187 -8.37 -7.84 9.39
N CYS A 188 -7.76 -8.83 8.70
CA CYS A 188 -7.49 -10.13 9.30
C CYS A 188 -6.18 -10.19 10.09
N GLY A 189 -5.29 -9.19 9.99
CA GLY A 189 -4.03 -9.24 10.72
C GLY A 189 -3.15 -7.99 10.66
N GLY A 190 -3.06 -7.31 9.53
CA GLY A 190 -2.09 -6.25 9.30
C GLY A 190 -2.19 -5.10 10.32
N ILE A 191 -3.38 -4.50 10.45
CA ILE A 191 -3.61 -3.40 11.41
C ILE A 191 -3.49 -3.89 12.86
N ALA A 192 -4.05 -5.07 13.16
CA ALA A 192 -4.01 -5.61 14.53
C ALA A 192 -2.57 -5.86 14.99
N ALA A 193 -1.71 -6.41 14.12
CA ALA A 193 -0.31 -6.64 14.41
C ALA A 193 0.48 -5.33 14.60
N GLU A 194 0.21 -4.32 13.76
CA GLU A 194 0.80 -2.98 13.89
C GLU A 194 0.38 -2.32 15.20
N GLU A 195 -0.92 -2.32 15.54
CA GLU A 195 -1.42 -1.74 16.80
C GLU A 195 -0.94 -2.48 18.05
N ALA A 196 -0.75 -3.81 17.98
CA ALA A 196 -0.16 -4.60 19.06
C ALA A 196 1.29 -4.15 19.33
N ARG A 197 2.10 -4.05 18.27
CA ARG A 197 3.47 -3.56 18.36
C ARG A 197 3.56 -2.13 18.92
N MET A 198 2.67 -1.22 18.47
CA MET A 198 2.60 0.14 19.02
C MET A 198 2.26 0.12 20.53
N GLY A 199 1.36 -0.77 20.94
CA GLY A 199 1.00 -0.94 22.36
C GLY A 199 2.13 -1.47 23.22
N GLU A 200 2.95 -2.38 22.70
CA GLU A 200 4.15 -2.90 23.39
C GLU A 200 5.22 -1.82 23.53
N GLU A 201 5.38 -1.00 22.49
CA GLU A 201 6.46 -0.02 22.39
C GLU A 201 6.18 1.28 23.15
N PHE A 202 4.96 1.84 23.00
CA PHE A 202 4.58 3.15 23.57
C PHE A 202 3.65 3.07 24.80
N GLY A 203 3.20 1.88 25.18
CA GLY A 203 2.45 1.64 26.40
C GLY A 203 1.25 2.57 26.62
N ASP A 204 1.30 3.39 27.67
CA ASP A 204 0.21 4.29 28.05
C ASP A 204 -0.03 5.43 27.06
N GLU A 205 1.00 5.94 26.41
CA GLU A 205 0.89 6.96 25.36
C GLU A 205 0.06 6.45 24.20
N TRP A 206 0.34 5.21 23.75
CA TRP A 206 -0.46 4.57 22.73
C TRP A 206 -1.91 4.36 23.15
N ARG A 207 -2.16 3.93 24.39
CA ARG A 207 -3.53 3.74 24.90
C ARG A 207 -4.31 5.05 24.92
N ALA A 208 -3.69 6.14 25.35
CA ALA A 208 -4.30 7.47 25.33
C ALA A 208 -4.59 7.95 23.91
N TYR A 209 -3.66 7.79 22.99
CA TYR A 209 -3.83 8.13 21.57
C TYR A 209 -4.96 7.32 20.93
N LYS A 210 -4.95 6.00 21.12
CA LYS A 210 -5.97 5.08 20.59
C LYS A 210 -7.38 5.37 21.09
N ALA A 211 -7.53 5.85 22.30
CA ALA A 211 -8.83 6.22 22.87
C ALA A 211 -9.44 7.47 22.21
N ASN A 212 -8.59 8.39 21.71
CA ASN A 212 -9.02 9.68 21.20
C ASN A 212 -9.08 9.74 19.66
N VAL A 213 -8.27 8.95 18.95
CA VAL A 213 -8.18 9.01 17.50
C VAL A 213 -8.73 7.73 16.87
N PRO A 214 -9.67 7.82 15.90
CA PRO A 214 -10.24 6.66 15.25
C PRO A 214 -9.21 5.91 14.37
N MET A 215 -9.46 4.63 14.14
CA MET A 215 -8.54 3.77 13.38
C MET A 215 -8.37 4.21 11.93
N LEU A 216 -9.46 4.23 11.15
CA LEU A 216 -9.45 4.48 9.70
C LEU A 216 -10.46 5.56 9.27
N ILE A 217 -11.66 5.58 9.83
CA ILE A 217 -12.72 6.49 9.38
C ILE A 217 -12.72 7.73 10.28
N PRO A 218 -12.48 8.93 9.71
CA PRO A 218 -12.53 10.17 10.49
C PRO A 218 -13.87 10.34 11.22
N ARG A 219 -13.82 10.81 12.44
CA ARG A 219 -15.03 11.21 13.16
C ARG A 219 -15.35 12.67 12.80
N TRP A 220 -16.57 12.93 12.40
CA TRP A 220 -17.04 14.25 11.99
C TRP A 220 -17.79 14.99 13.10
N TRP A 221 -17.80 14.44 14.32
CA TRP A 221 -18.46 14.98 15.52
C TRP A 221 -17.56 14.92 16.73
#